data_21dd62388d5266f7cdfc3e2fd6023b33
#
_entry.id   21dd62388d5266f7cdfc3e2fd6023b33
#
_cell.length_a   1.000
_cell.length_b   1.000
_cell.length_c   1.000
_cell.angle_alpha   90.00
_cell.angle_beta   90.00
_cell.angle_gamma   90.00
#
_symmetry.space_group_name_H-M   'P 1'
#
loop_
_entity.id
_entity.type
_entity.pdbx_description
1 polymer ?
#
loop_
_entity_poly.entity_id
_entity_poly.type
_entity_poly.pdbx_seq_one_letter_code
_entity_poly.pdbx_strand_id
1 'polypeptide(L)'
;MQHVFDFLGPPTNRDRLFFCVMPDEAAGGRVMRLGDHIFLQHRLDGSRLRRDRLHMSLHHVGDYPHLPSKAVYAARLAARAVMLAPFDIWLRAVHSFEPAPHRQNRRPLVLLGDGGEALMMLFRTLGAAMLRNGLKAAATITPHVTLSYGPQPVPTQLIKPIRFQARDFVLIRSRLGLTQYDVIDRWPLGT
;
A
#
# COMPACT_ATOMS: atom_id res chain seq x y z
N MET A 1 24.36 45.09 -0.14
CA MET A 1 24.19 43.94 -1.06
C MET A 1 24.01 42.73 -0.20
N GLN A 2 22.78 42.37 0.02
CA GLN A 2 22.39 41.35 1.01
C GLN A 2 22.01 40.09 0.24
N HIS A 3 22.87 39.05 0.29
CA HIS A 3 22.55 37.75 -0.25
C HIS A 3 21.56 37.04 0.67
N VAL A 4 20.31 37.04 0.27
CA VAL A 4 19.27 36.21 0.88
C VAL A 4 19.54 34.76 0.47
N PHE A 5 19.84 33.91 1.45
CA PHE A 5 19.98 32.50 1.27
C PHE A 5 18.59 31.89 1.05
N ASP A 6 18.20 31.71 -0.22
CA ASP A 6 17.07 30.84 -0.61
C ASP A 6 17.47 29.36 -0.48
N PHE A 7 17.56 28.85 0.75
CA PHE A 7 17.73 27.43 1.06
C PHE A 7 16.43 26.79 1.58
N LEU A 8 15.31 27.23 1.08
CA LEU A 8 14.06 26.52 1.32
C LEU A 8 13.65 25.82 0.02
N GLY A 9 14.28 24.68 -0.24
CA GLY A 9 13.69 23.70 -1.15
C GLY A 9 12.23 23.43 -0.72
N PRO A 10 11.33 23.03 -1.65
CA PRO A 10 9.93 22.78 -1.32
C PRO A 10 9.85 21.83 -0.12
N PRO A 11 8.92 22.04 0.81
CA PRO A 11 8.79 21.20 1.99
C PRO A 11 8.67 19.76 1.55
N THR A 12 9.69 18.96 1.85
CA THR A 12 9.70 17.54 1.52
C THR A 12 8.58 16.89 2.33
N ASN A 13 7.55 16.40 1.65
CA ASN A 13 6.51 15.61 2.31
C ASN A 13 7.19 14.45 3.05
N ARG A 14 7.05 14.43 4.37
CA ARG A 14 7.69 13.45 5.26
C ARG A 14 6.76 12.30 5.61
N ASP A 15 5.46 12.56 5.58
CA ASP A 15 4.42 11.63 6.01
C ASP A 15 3.46 11.32 4.86
N ARG A 16 3.30 10.04 4.56
CA ARG A 16 2.27 9.53 3.67
C ARG A 16 1.20 8.84 4.48
N LEU A 17 -0.04 9.24 4.29
CA LEU A 17 -1.20 8.63 4.94
C LEU A 17 -2.00 7.84 3.91
N PHE A 18 -2.31 6.57 4.21
CA PHE A 18 -3.06 5.71 3.29
C PHE A 18 -3.78 4.58 4.04
N PHE A 19 -4.87 4.08 3.44
CA PHE A 19 -5.57 2.88 3.88
C PHE A 19 -5.06 1.65 3.15
N CYS A 20 -4.98 0.53 3.86
CA CYS A 20 -4.61 -0.76 3.29
C CYS A 20 -5.18 -1.95 4.08
N VAL A 21 -5.15 -3.13 3.47
CA VAL A 21 -5.24 -4.41 4.15
C VAL A 21 -3.85 -5.04 4.22
N MET A 22 -3.59 -5.80 5.28
CA MET A 22 -2.29 -6.46 5.48
C MET A 22 -2.47 -7.96 5.50
N PRO A 23 -1.57 -8.74 4.86
CA PRO A 23 -1.55 -10.19 5.01
C PRO A 23 -1.33 -10.57 6.48
N ASP A 24 -1.99 -11.63 6.92
CA ASP A 24 -1.70 -12.24 8.21
C ASP A 24 -0.24 -12.77 8.27
N GLU A 25 0.20 -13.16 9.46
CA GLU A 25 1.57 -13.61 9.68
C GLU A 25 1.95 -14.80 8.79
N ALA A 26 1.06 -15.79 8.66
CA ALA A 26 1.30 -17.00 7.87
C ALA A 26 1.38 -16.69 6.37
N ALA A 27 0.46 -15.85 5.86
CA ALA A 27 0.48 -15.41 4.47
C ALA A 27 1.69 -14.51 4.19
N GLY A 28 2.01 -13.58 5.09
CA GLY A 28 3.23 -12.76 5.00
C GLY A 28 4.49 -13.61 4.89
N GLY A 29 4.60 -14.68 5.68
CA GLY A 29 5.70 -15.64 5.58
C GLY A 29 5.76 -16.35 4.23
N ARG A 30 4.61 -16.74 3.65
CA ARG A 30 4.56 -17.33 2.29
C ARG A 30 4.97 -16.34 1.21
N VAL A 31 4.52 -15.09 1.32
CA VAL A 31 4.88 -13.98 0.41
C VAL A 31 6.40 -13.75 0.44
N MET A 32 7.01 -13.69 1.62
CA MET A 32 8.46 -13.49 1.75
C MET A 32 9.25 -14.62 1.11
N ARG A 33 8.91 -15.89 1.39
CA ARG A 33 9.59 -17.05 0.77
C ARG A 33 9.45 -17.08 -0.74
N LEU A 34 8.28 -16.76 -1.28
CA LEU A 34 8.09 -16.63 -2.72
C LEU A 34 8.94 -15.48 -3.28
N GLY A 35 8.99 -14.34 -2.60
CA GLY A 35 9.86 -13.23 -2.96
C GLY A 35 11.32 -13.65 -3.05
N ASP A 36 11.83 -14.41 -2.07
CA ASP A 36 13.21 -14.94 -2.08
C ASP A 36 13.46 -15.83 -3.29
N HIS A 37 12.52 -16.72 -3.60
CA HIS A 37 12.62 -17.60 -4.77
C HIS A 37 12.67 -16.80 -6.09
N ILE A 38 11.78 -15.81 -6.26
CA ILE A 38 11.75 -14.96 -7.45
C ILE A 38 13.05 -14.16 -7.59
N PHE A 39 13.59 -13.62 -6.50
CA PHE A 39 14.85 -12.89 -6.51
C PHE A 39 16.01 -13.77 -7.00
N LEU A 40 16.10 -15.00 -6.52
CA LEU A 40 17.12 -15.96 -6.95
C LEU A 40 16.92 -16.36 -8.42
N GLN A 41 15.70 -16.73 -8.80
CA GLN A 41 15.35 -17.18 -10.16
C GLN A 41 15.68 -16.14 -11.21
N HIS A 42 15.37 -14.88 -10.95
CA HIS A 42 15.55 -13.78 -11.91
C HIS A 42 16.83 -12.96 -11.67
N ARG A 43 17.68 -13.36 -10.70
CA ARG A 43 18.92 -12.65 -10.33
C ARG A 43 18.66 -11.16 -10.10
N LEU A 44 17.63 -10.85 -9.32
CA LEU A 44 17.19 -9.47 -9.11
C LEU A 44 18.09 -8.73 -8.15
N ASP A 45 18.38 -7.48 -8.49
CA ASP A 45 18.94 -6.48 -7.60
C ASP A 45 17.83 -5.56 -7.10
N GLY A 46 18.00 -4.98 -5.93
CA GLY A 46 17.06 -4.00 -5.42
C GLY A 46 16.72 -4.13 -3.95
N SER A 47 15.90 -3.19 -3.47
CA SER A 47 15.49 -3.14 -2.08
C SER A 47 14.22 -3.95 -1.86
N ARG A 48 14.31 -4.99 -1.03
CA ARG A 48 13.15 -5.80 -0.62
C ARG A 48 12.35 -5.10 0.47
N LEU A 49 11.05 -5.29 0.45
CA LEU A 49 10.20 -4.89 1.57
C LEU A 49 10.34 -5.90 2.71
N ARG A 50 10.30 -5.39 3.93
CA ARG A 50 10.22 -6.21 5.13
C ARG A 50 8.79 -6.75 5.28
N ARG A 51 8.62 -7.86 5.98
CA ARG A 51 7.32 -8.51 6.20
C ARG A 51 6.29 -7.56 6.83
N ASP A 52 6.72 -6.75 7.80
CA ASP A 52 5.89 -5.76 8.50
C ASP A 52 5.41 -4.60 7.61
N ARG A 53 5.90 -4.55 6.36
CA ARG A 53 5.50 -3.55 5.36
C ARG A 53 4.71 -4.12 4.19
N LEU A 54 4.44 -5.43 4.20
CA LEU A 54 3.60 -6.04 3.17
C LEU A 54 2.15 -5.57 3.35
N HIS A 55 1.58 -5.00 2.31
CA HIS A 55 0.21 -4.48 2.34
C HIS A 55 -0.37 -4.42 0.93
N MET A 56 -1.69 -4.43 0.86
CA MET A 56 -2.45 -4.09 -0.33
C MET A 56 -3.11 -2.74 -0.11
N SER A 57 -2.64 -1.72 -0.83
CA SER A 57 -3.17 -0.36 -0.73
C SER A 57 -4.62 -0.31 -1.19
N LEU A 58 -5.45 0.43 -0.45
CA LEU A 58 -6.83 0.75 -0.81
C LEU A 58 -6.90 2.19 -1.34
N HIS A 59 -6.70 3.17 -0.47
CA HIS A 59 -6.75 4.58 -0.83
C HIS A 59 -5.58 5.36 -0.25
N HIS A 60 -4.95 6.19 -1.06
CA HIS A 60 -4.03 7.21 -0.62
C HIS A 60 -4.82 8.41 -0.09
N VAL A 61 -4.57 8.82 1.15
CA VAL A 61 -5.23 9.97 1.76
C VAL A 61 -4.46 11.25 1.45
N GLY A 62 -3.13 11.22 1.53
CA GLY A 62 -2.28 12.36 1.19
C GLY A 62 -0.84 12.20 1.60
N ASP A 63 0.01 13.06 1.04
CA ASP A 63 1.41 13.26 1.44
C ASP A 63 1.53 14.63 2.13
N TYR A 64 2.16 14.68 3.31
CA TYR A 64 2.18 15.85 4.16
C TYR A 64 3.58 16.11 4.70
N PRO A 65 3.98 17.39 4.92
CA PRO A 65 5.20 17.72 5.65
C PRO A 65 5.17 17.20 7.10
N HIS A 66 3.98 17.27 7.73
CA HIS A 66 3.67 16.74 9.04
C HIS A 66 2.26 16.16 9.01
N LEU A 67 2.01 15.10 9.77
CA LEU A 67 0.72 14.43 9.80
C LEU A 67 -0.39 15.38 10.34
N PRO A 68 -1.37 15.81 9.51
CA PRO A 68 -2.38 16.75 9.94
C PRO A 68 -3.49 16.04 10.72
N SER A 69 -3.78 16.49 11.93
CA SER A 69 -4.84 15.93 12.78
C SER A 69 -6.22 15.93 12.10
N LYS A 70 -6.52 16.96 11.29
CA LYS A 70 -7.77 17.04 10.52
C LYS A 70 -7.92 15.90 9.50
N ALA A 71 -6.85 15.57 8.76
CA ALA A 71 -6.89 14.46 7.80
C ALA A 71 -7.02 13.10 8.50
N VAL A 72 -6.34 12.90 9.63
CA VAL A 72 -6.48 11.69 10.44
C VAL A 72 -7.90 11.56 10.98
N TYR A 73 -8.48 12.65 11.49
CA TYR A 73 -9.86 12.65 12.00
C TYR A 73 -10.87 12.32 10.88
N ALA A 74 -10.77 12.97 9.71
CA ALA A 74 -11.62 12.70 8.56
C ALA A 74 -11.49 11.26 8.07
N ALA A 75 -10.26 10.71 8.04
CA ALA A 75 -10.00 9.32 7.69
C ALA A 75 -10.66 8.34 8.68
N ARG A 76 -10.60 8.64 9.97
CA ARG A 76 -11.29 7.85 11.02
C ARG A 76 -12.80 7.85 10.85
N LEU A 77 -13.41 8.99 10.55
CA LEU A 77 -14.85 9.09 10.29
C LEU A 77 -15.23 8.26 9.04
N ALA A 78 -14.44 8.34 7.98
CA ALA A 78 -14.68 7.57 6.76
C ALA A 78 -14.59 6.06 7.04
N ALA A 79 -13.59 5.61 7.78
CA ALA A 79 -13.40 4.20 8.08
C ALA A 79 -14.51 3.60 8.94
N ARG A 80 -15.06 4.36 9.90
CA ARG A 80 -16.19 3.92 10.75
C ARG A 80 -17.48 3.67 9.98
N ALA A 81 -17.61 4.21 8.76
CA ALA A 81 -18.76 3.98 7.90
C ALA A 81 -18.70 2.65 7.12
N VAL A 82 -17.59 1.92 7.21
CA VAL A 82 -17.41 0.63 6.55
C VAL A 82 -17.96 -0.48 7.44
N MET A 83 -18.95 -1.21 6.92
CA MET A 83 -19.54 -2.39 7.57
C MET A 83 -19.54 -3.54 6.58
N LEU A 84 -18.56 -4.42 6.66
CA LEU A 84 -18.35 -5.55 5.76
C LEU A 84 -17.85 -6.76 6.55
N ALA A 85 -18.27 -7.96 6.18
CA ALA A 85 -17.74 -9.19 6.73
C ALA A 85 -16.27 -9.43 6.30
N PRO A 86 -15.47 -10.17 7.06
CA PRO A 86 -14.16 -10.65 6.63
C PRO A 86 -14.25 -11.43 5.32
N PHE A 87 -13.24 -11.29 4.46
CA PHE A 87 -13.22 -11.92 3.15
C PHE A 87 -11.81 -12.38 2.74
N ASP A 88 -11.76 -13.28 1.76
CA ASP A 88 -10.51 -13.82 1.27
C ASP A 88 -9.92 -12.99 0.13
N ILE A 89 -8.62 -12.83 0.15
CA ILE A 89 -7.82 -12.26 -0.92
C ILE A 89 -6.84 -13.33 -1.41
N TRP A 90 -6.72 -13.45 -2.73
CA TRP A 90 -5.83 -14.39 -3.39
C TRP A 90 -4.79 -13.64 -4.21
N LEU A 91 -3.51 -13.93 -3.97
CA LEU A 91 -2.40 -13.45 -4.81
C LEU A 91 -2.08 -14.57 -5.81
N ARG A 92 -2.16 -14.28 -7.11
CA ARG A 92 -2.14 -15.31 -8.17
C ARG A 92 -1.03 -15.16 -9.19
N ALA A 93 -0.41 -14.00 -9.29
CA ALA A 93 0.65 -13.76 -10.27
C ALA A 93 1.71 -12.81 -9.69
N VAL A 94 2.94 -12.95 -10.16
CA VAL A 94 3.99 -11.95 -9.99
C VAL A 94 4.07 -11.09 -11.26
N HIS A 95 4.37 -9.81 -11.09
CA HIS A 95 4.49 -8.85 -12.18
C HIS A 95 5.38 -7.67 -11.76
N SER A 96 6.05 -7.04 -12.70
CA SER A 96 6.70 -5.76 -12.49
C SER A 96 5.90 -4.63 -13.12
N PHE A 97 5.48 -3.66 -12.31
CA PHE A 97 4.89 -2.43 -12.86
C PHE A 97 5.95 -1.55 -13.51
N GLU A 98 5.52 -0.68 -14.41
CA GLU A 98 6.40 0.35 -14.95
C GLU A 98 6.83 1.32 -13.83
N PRO A 99 8.10 1.74 -13.81
CA PRO A 99 8.57 2.70 -12.83
C PRO A 99 8.01 4.08 -13.13
N ALA A 100 7.88 4.90 -12.10
CA ALA A 100 7.55 6.31 -12.30
C ALA A 100 8.64 7.01 -13.14
N PRO A 101 8.27 7.97 -14.02
CA PRO A 101 9.21 8.61 -14.95
C PRO A 101 10.49 9.16 -14.31
N HIS A 102 10.40 9.67 -13.09
CA HIS A 102 11.53 10.22 -12.33
C HIS A 102 12.25 9.19 -11.44
N ARG A 103 11.90 7.89 -11.53
CA ARG A 103 12.44 6.80 -10.70
C ARG A 103 12.70 5.53 -11.51
N GLN A 104 13.36 5.64 -12.65
CA GLN A 104 13.56 4.54 -13.62
C GLN A 104 14.19 3.27 -13.00
N ASN A 105 15.06 3.41 -12.00
CA ASN A 105 15.70 2.29 -11.31
C ASN A 105 14.87 1.73 -10.14
N ARG A 106 13.60 2.13 -9.99
CA ARG A 106 12.72 1.72 -8.90
C ARG A 106 11.39 1.15 -9.40
N ARG A 107 11.51 0.16 -10.27
CA ARG A 107 10.38 -0.62 -10.77
C ARG A 107 9.80 -1.46 -9.64
N PRO A 108 8.49 -1.34 -9.33
CA PRO A 108 7.86 -2.18 -8.32
C PRO A 108 7.71 -3.62 -8.82
N LEU A 109 8.22 -4.59 -8.06
CA LEU A 109 7.88 -6.00 -8.21
C LEU A 109 6.72 -6.30 -7.28
N VAL A 110 5.63 -6.84 -7.80
CA VAL A 110 4.38 -7.01 -7.08
C VAL A 110 3.80 -8.42 -7.24
N LEU A 111 3.01 -8.84 -6.25
CA LEU A 111 2.07 -9.94 -6.41
C LEU A 111 0.69 -9.36 -6.72
N LEU A 112 0.15 -9.72 -7.89
CA LEU A 112 -1.18 -9.30 -8.30
C LEU A 112 -2.23 -10.07 -7.52
N GLY A 113 -3.21 -9.36 -6.99
CA GLY A 113 -4.32 -9.89 -6.23
C GLY A 113 -5.55 -10.14 -7.09
N ASP A 114 -6.30 -11.16 -6.72
CA ASP A 114 -7.68 -11.32 -7.15
C ASP A 114 -8.53 -10.43 -6.24
N GLY A 115 -9.07 -9.37 -6.82
CA GLY A 115 -9.80 -8.35 -6.07
C GLY A 115 -11.13 -8.86 -5.50
N GLY A 116 -11.78 -9.81 -6.14
CA GLY A 116 -13.12 -10.24 -5.75
C GLY A 116 -14.12 -9.09 -5.56
N GLU A 117 -15.38 -9.42 -5.40
CA GLU A 117 -16.41 -8.39 -5.18
C GLU A 117 -16.29 -7.74 -3.80
N ALA A 118 -15.94 -8.52 -2.77
CA ALA A 118 -15.83 -8.01 -1.39
C ALA A 118 -14.72 -6.96 -1.24
N LEU A 119 -13.54 -7.17 -1.85
CA LEU A 119 -12.47 -6.17 -1.88
C LEU A 119 -12.89 -4.90 -2.63
N MET A 120 -13.58 -5.08 -3.76
CA MET A 120 -14.08 -3.93 -4.53
C MET A 120 -15.18 -3.17 -3.78
N MET A 121 -16.00 -3.87 -3.00
CA MET A 121 -16.99 -3.25 -2.12
C MET A 121 -16.32 -2.47 -1.01
N LEU A 122 -15.31 -3.03 -0.33
CA LEU A 122 -14.50 -2.31 0.67
C LEU A 122 -13.90 -1.03 0.07
N PHE A 123 -13.27 -1.17 -1.11
CA PHE A 123 -12.66 -0.03 -1.81
C PHE A 123 -13.69 1.06 -2.11
N ARG A 124 -14.83 0.72 -2.72
CA ARG A 124 -15.87 1.69 -3.09
C ARG A 124 -16.54 2.34 -1.88
N THR A 125 -16.87 1.54 -0.86
CA THR A 125 -17.54 2.05 0.36
C THR A 125 -16.62 3.00 1.12
N LEU A 126 -15.36 2.62 1.31
CA LEU A 126 -14.37 3.47 1.97
C LEU A 126 -14.12 4.75 1.16
N GLY A 127 -13.95 4.64 -0.16
CA GLY A 127 -13.74 5.79 -1.05
C GLY A 127 -14.90 6.77 -1.02
N ALA A 128 -16.14 6.29 -1.07
CA ALA A 128 -17.33 7.14 -0.97
C ALA A 128 -17.41 7.83 0.41
N ALA A 129 -17.06 7.13 1.50
CA ALA A 129 -17.00 7.72 2.82
C ALA A 129 -15.86 8.75 2.94
N MET A 130 -14.70 8.52 2.33
CA MET A 130 -13.61 9.49 2.26
C MET A 130 -14.04 10.79 1.58
N LEU A 131 -14.71 10.70 0.41
CA LEU A 131 -15.23 11.86 -0.31
C LEU A 131 -16.23 12.67 0.54
N ARG A 132 -17.17 11.99 1.23
CA ARG A 132 -18.13 12.65 2.16
C ARG A 132 -17.44 13.38 3.32
N ASN A 133 -16.24 12.96 3.70
CA ASN A 133 -15.45 13.57 4.77
C ASN A 133 -14.36 14.53 4.23
N GLY A 134 -14.47 14.99 2.99
CA GLY A 134 -13.58 15.99 2.39
C GLY A 134 -12.19 15.46 2.03
N LEU A 135 -12.01 14.14 1.97
CA LEU A 135 -10.77 13.50 1.52
C LEU A 135 -10.87 13.12 0.03
N LYS A 136 -9.71 12.99 -0.62
CA LYS A 136 -9.64 12.43 -1.98
C LYS A 136 -9.75 10.91 -1.92
N ALA A 137 -10.36 10.31 -2.94
CA ALA A 137 -10.41 8.87 -3.13
C ALA A 137 -9.95 8.49 -4.53
N ALA A 138 -9.28 7.35 -4.68
CA ALA A 138 -8.92 6.82 -5.98
C ALA A 138 -10.19 6.28 -6.68
N ALA A 139 -10.27 6.47 -7.99
CA ALA A 139 -11.40 5.96 -8.79
C ALA A 139 -11.27 4.46 -9.08
N THR A 140 -10.04 3.95 -9.17
CA THR A 140 -9.74 2.57 -9.51
C THR A 140 -8.63 2.01 -8.61
N ILE A 141 -8.56 0.70 -8.53
CA ILE A 141 -7.52 -0.04 -7.83
C ILE A 141 -7.01 -1.18 -8.70
N THR A 142 -5.71 -1.41 -8.70
CA THR A 142 -5.10 -2.67 -9.13
C THR A 142 -4.66 -3.40 -7.87
N PRO A 143 -5.37 -4.45 -7.43
CA PRO A 143 -5.04 -5.14 -6.19
C PRO A 143 -3.66 -5.80 -6.27
N HIS A 144 -2.73 -5.40 -5.40
CA HIS A 144 -1.38 -5.96 -5.38
C HIS A 144 -0.69 -5.80 -4.03
N VAL A 145 0.30 -6.66 -3.80
CA VAL A 145 1.26 -6.54 -2.68
C VAL A 145 2.66 -6.34 -3.26
N THR A 146 3.31 -5.25 -2.91
CA THR A 146 4.68 -4.97 -3.37
C THR A 146 5.69 -5.81 -2.58
N LEU A 147 6.62 -6.45 -3.31
CA LEU A 147 7.72 -7.25 -2.77
C LEU A 147 9.01 -6.44 -2.66
N SER A 148 9.29 -5.64 -3.69
CA SER A 148 10.57 -4.92 -3.81
C SER A 148 10.51 -3.79 -4.83
N TYR A 149 11.59 -3.03 -4.87
CA TYR A 149 11.86 -2.04 -5.91
C TYR A 149 13.26 -2.26 -6.48
N GLY A 150 13.38 -2.42 -7.78
CA GLY A 150 14.65 -2.66 -8.47
C GLY A 150 14.59 -2.24 -9.94
N PRO A 151 15.71 -2.30 -10.68
CA PRO A 151 15.77 -1.91 -12.09
C PRO A 151 15.23 -2.97 -13.03
N GLN A 152 15.34 -4.26 -12.67
CA GLN A 152 15.01 -5.35 -13.60
C GLN A 152 13.51 -5.60 -13.67
N PRO A 153 12.95 -5.77 -14.90
CA PRO A 153 11.57 -6.20 -15.07
C PRO A 153 11.43 -7.72 -14.86
N VAL A 154 10.32 -8.13 -14.27
CA VAL A 154 9.88 -9.53 -14.24
C VAL A 154 8.58 -9.60 -15.04
N PRO A 155 8.50 -10.43 -16.10
CA PRO A 155 7.28 -10.62 -16.86
C PRO A 155 6.20 -11.24 -15.99
N THR A 156 4.94 -11.05 -16.37
CA THR A 156 3.81 -11.67 -15.65
C THR A 156 3.92 -13.19 -15.66
N GLN A 157 3.90 -13.78 -14.48
CA GLN A 157 3.95 -15.24 -14.30
C GLN A 157 2.91 -15.64 -13.26
N LEU A 158 2.20 -16.74 -13.53
CA LEU A 158 1.31 -17.33 -12.54
C LEU A 158 2.13 -17.95 -11.41
N ILE A 159 1.63 -17.84 -10.20
CA ILE A 159 2.23 -18.43 -8.99
C ILE A 159 1.26 -19.42 -8.36
N LYS A 160 1.78 -20.31 -7.51
CA LYS A 160 0.90 -21.06 -6.59
C LYS A 160 0.13 -20.03 -5.75
N PRO A 161 -1.21 -20.02 -5.79
CA PRO A 161 -1.98 -18.98 -5.14
C PRO A 161 -1.69 -18.86 -3.64
N ILE A 162 -1.51 -17.64 -3.15
CA ILE A 162 -1.38 -17.35 -1.73
C ILE A 162 -2.67 -16.69 -1.26
N ARG A 163 -3.40 -17.38 -0.38
CA ARG A 163 -4.63 -16.87 0.25
C ARG A 163 -4.29 -16.21 1.57
N PHE A 164 -4.94 -15.08 1.87
CA PHE A 164 -5.07 -14.54 3.21
C PHE A 164 -6.48 -13.96 3.42
N GLN A 165 -6.93 -13.95 4.66
CA GLN A 165 -8.22 -13.37 5.00
C GLN A 165 -8.01 -11.92 5.45
N ALA A 166 -8.68 -10.99 4.79
CA ALA A 166 -8.83 -9.63 5.28
C ALA A 166 -9.83 -9.64 6.46
N ARG A 167 -9.33 -9.47 7.67
CA ARG A 167 -10.12 -9.40 8.90
C ARG A 167 -10.28 -7.98 9.40
N ASP A 168 -9.45 -7.11 8.92
CA ASP A 168 -9.43 -5.69 9.20
C ASP A 168 -8.79 -4.91 8.07
N PHE A 169 -8.94 -3.61 8.10
CA PHE A 169 -8.14 -2.68 7.33
C PHE A 169 -7.57 -1.60 8.25
N VAL A 170 -6.48 -0.98 7.82
CA VAL A 170 -5.69 -0.10 8.66
C VAL A 170 -5.43 1.24 7.99
N LEU A 171 -5.26 2.28 8.80
CA LEU A 171 -4.71 3.57 8.40
C LEU A 171 -3.23 3.60 8.78
N ILE A 172 -2.37 3.73 7.77
CA ILE A 172 -0.92 3.75 7.94
C ILE A 172 -0.38 5.15 7.69
N ARG A 173 0.53 5.57 8.59
CA ARG A 173 1.48 6.64 8.34
C ARG A 173 2.79 6.03 7.88
N SER A 174 3.20 6.27 6.65
CA SER A 174 4.53 5.94 6.17
C SER A 174 5.44 7.14 6.31
N ARG A 175 6.51 7.01 7.10
CA ARG A 175 7.56 8.02 7.20
C ARG A 175 8.47 7.90 5.98
N LEU A 176 8.30 8.81 5.02
CA LEU A 176 9.02 8.77 3.75
C LEU A 176 10.53 8.91 3.99
N GLY A 177 11.32 8.01 3.37
CA GLY A 177 12.78 7.96 3.55
C GLY A 177 13.25 7.14 4.77
N LEU A 178 12.40 6.89 5.78
CA LEU A 178 12.79 6.16 7.00
C LEU A 178 12.42 4.67 6.96
N THR A 179 11.77 4.20 5.89
CA THR A 179 11.28 2.79 5.77
C THR A 179 10.43 2.32 6.96
N GLN A 180 9.76 3.26 7.65
CA GLN A 180 8.97 3.00 8.84
C GLN A 180 7.48 3.22 8.56
N TYR A 181 6.65 2.29 9.08
CA TYR A 181 5.18 2.38 9.09
C TYR A 181 4.71 2.48 10.54
N ASP A 182 3.86 3.46 10.80
CA ASP A 182 3.12 3.60 12.05
C ASP A 182 1.66 3.27 11.75
N VAL A 183 1.09 2.25 12.40
CA VAL A 183 -0.35 1.98 12.33
C VAL A 183 -1.05 3.04 13.19
N ILE A 184 -1.78 3.93 12.53
CA ILE A 184 -2.52 5.02 13.21
C ILE A 184 -3.79 4.48 13.83
N ASP A 185 -4.49 3.61 13.09
CA ASP A 185 -5.73 2.99 13.56
C ASP A 185 -6.06 1.72 12.75
N ARG A 186 -6.98 0.90 13.31
CA ARG A 186 -7.39 -0.39 12.76
C ARG A 186 -8.89 -0.57 12.93
N TRP A 187 -9.57 -1.02 11.88
CA TRP A 187 -11.00 -1.32 11.91
C TRP A 187 -11.24 -2.77 11.55
N PRO A 188 -11.84 -3.56 12.45
CA PRO A 188 -12.21 -4.92 12.16
C PRO A 188 -13.29 -4.96 11.07
N LEU A 189 -13.22 -5.97 10.22
CA LEU A 189 -14.29 -6.39 9.35
C LEU A 189 -15.13 -7.43 10.10
N GLY A 190 -16.43 -7.23 10.15
CA GLY A 190 -17.35 -8.02 10.95
C GLY A 190 -18.35 -7.08 11.63
N THR A 191 -19.48 -7.58 11.98
CA THR A 191 -20.56 -6.86 12.70
C THR A 191 -20.19 -6.55 14.10
#